data_c5f2df7ef606b4fd0a1b6b0aee53c5d1
#
_entry.id   c5f2df7ef606b4fd0a1b6b0aee53c5d1
#
_cell.length_a   1.000
_cell.length_b   1.000
_cell.length_c   1.000
_cell.angle_alpha   90.00
_cell.angle_beta   90.00
_cell.angle_gamma   90.00
#
_symmetry.space_group_name_H-M   'P 1'
#
loop_
_entity.id
_entity.type
_entity.pdbx_description
1 polymer ?
#
loop_
_entity_poly.entity_id
_entity_poly.type
_entity_poly.pdbx_seq_one_letter_code
_entity_poly.pdbx_strand_id
1 'polypeptide(L)'
;MSGVKGDYILHDGPPYANGEPHMGHAVNKIMKDITNRYQVSRGRRVHYVPGWDCHGLPIEMKAVKGGDKKQLSADKIREIAANFADKAVQTQMNQFRSWGVMADWSRPYLTKTRDYVNTQLEQFYQLYSAGHIFR
;
A
#
# COMPACT_ATOMS: atom_id res chain seq x y z
N MET A 1 13.20 -12.70 -32.88
CA MET A 1 12.79 -12.02 -31.63
C MET A 1 11.52 -12.69 -31.14
N SER A 2 11.59 -13.47 -30.07
CA SER A 2 10.40 -14.13 -29.51
C SER A 2 9.53 -13.05 -28.83
N GLY A 3 8.32 -12.84 -29.37
CA GLY A 3 7.37 -11.86 -28.84
C GLY A 3 7.03 -12.12 -27.38
N VAL A 4 6.58 -11.06 -26.67
CA VAL A 4 6.10 -11.16 -25.29
C VAL A 4 4.96 -12.19 -25.20
N LYS A 5 5.07 -13.15 -24.27
CA LYS A 5 4.10 -14.26 -24.08
C LYS A 5 2.82 -13.83 -23.31
N GLY A 6 2.58 -12.54 -23.19
CA GLY A 6 1.43 -11.98 -22.48
C GLY A 6 1.82 -11.28 -21.18
N ASP A 7 0.83 -10.71 -20.52
CA ASP A 7 1.01 -9.94 -19.29
C ASP A 7 0.86 -10.86 -18.06
N TYR A 8 1.58 -10.52 -17.01
CA TYR A 8 1.46 -11.08 -15.68
C TYR A 8 1.28 -9.95 -14.68
N ILE A 9 0.14 -9.88 -14.04
CA ILE A 9 -0.20 -8.85 -13.07
C ILE A 9 -0.12 -9.45 -11.67
N LEU A 10 0.77 -8.89 -10.84
CA LEU A 10 0.82 -9.23 -9.42
C LEU A 10 0.27 -8.04 -8.62
N HIS A 11 -0.86 -8.26 -7.96
CA HIS A 11 -1.39 -7.27 -7.02
C HIS A 11 -0.64 -7.34 -5.70
N ASP A 12 -0.17 -6.20 -5.21
CA ASP A 12 0.50 -6.14 -3.92
C ASP A 12 -0.51 -6.19 -2.77
N GLY A 13 -0.29 -7.08 -1.79
CA GLY A 13 -0.90 -6.95 -0.48
C GLY A 13 -0.17 -5.84 0.27
N PRO A 14 -0.78 -4.66 0.44
CA PRO A 14 -0.06 -3.48 0.90
C PRO A 14 0.31 -3.61 2.38
N PRO A 15 1.57 -3.39 2.76
CA PRO A 15 1.94 -3.33 4.16
C PRO A 15 1.36 -2.09 4.83
N TYR A 16 1.17 -2.15 6.14
CA TYR A 16 0.83 -0.98 6.94
C TYR A 16 1.97 0.04 6.95
N ALA A 17 1.61 1.31 6.74
CA ALA A 17 2.53 2.45 6.84
C ALA A 17 2.69 2.87 8.32
N ASN A 18 3.18 1.97 9.18
CA ASN A 18 3.18 2.17 10.63
C ASN A 18 4.53 1.99 11.33
N GLY A 19 5.62 1.98 10.57
CA GLY A 19 6.97 1.88 11.11
C GLY A 19 7.97 1.20 10.18
N GLU A 20 9.06 0.75 10.75
CA GLU A 20 10.14 0.09 10.03
C GLU A 20 9.74 -1.30 9.54
N PRO A 21 10.27 -1.76 8.38
CA PRO A 21 10.06 -3.13 7.95
C PRO A 21 10.70 -4.14 8.92
N HIS A 22 10.08 -5.29 9.01
CA HIS A 22 10.58 -6.43 9.75
C HIS A 22 10.75 -7.65 8.82
N MET A 23 11.25 -8.76 9.35
CA MET A 23 11.53 -9.97 8.57
C MET A 23 10.31 -10.48 7.78
N GLY A 24 9.09 -10.33 8.31
CA GLY A 24 7.87 -10.70 7.60
C GLY A 24 7.67 -9.90 6.30
N HIS A 25 8.01 -8.61 6.32
CA HIS A 25 8.01 -7.78 5.11
C HIS A 25 9.07 -8.27 4.11
N ALA A 26 10.27 -8.60 4.60
CA ALA A 26 11.34 -9.08 3.73
C ALA A 26 10.95 -10.38 3.02
N VAL A 27 10.45 -11.37 3.77
CA VAL A 27 9.97 -12.62 3.20
C VAL A 27 8.88 -12.37 2.14
N ASN A 28 7.87 -11.57 2.47
CA ASN A 28 6.76 -11.29 1.55
C ASN A 28 7.24 -10.62 0.26
N LYS A 29 8.05 -9.55 0.37
CA LYS A 29 8.50 -8.78 -0.79
C LYS A 29 9.50 -9.56 -1.65
N ILE A 30 10.41 -10.30 -1.05
CA ILE A 30 11.40 -11.11 -1.77
C ILE A 30 10.73 -12.27 -2.50
N MET A 31 9.75 -12.95 -1.90
CA MET A 31 9.03 -14.03 -2.57
C MET A 31 8.22 -13.51 -3.78
N LYS A 32 7.60 -12.35 -3.65
CA LYS A 32 6.95 -11.67 -4.80
C LYS A 32 7.95 -11.32 -5.90
N ASP A 33 9.11 -10.83 -5.52
CA ASP A 33 10.18 -10.48 -6.47
C ASP A 33 10.70 -11.72 -7.20
N ILE A 34 10.92 -12.83 -6.50
CA ILE A 34 11.29 -14.10 -7.11
C ILE A 34 10.23 -14.53 -8.14
N THR A 35 8.96 -14.46 -7.77
CA THR A 35 7.84 -14.78 -8.67
C THR A 35 7.84 -13.87 -9.91
N ASN A 36 8.01 -12.58 -9.74
CA ASN A 36 8.04 -11.61 -10.82
C ASN A 36 9.23 -11.88 -11.77
N ARG A 37 10.43 -12.10 -11.23
CA ARG A 37 11.63 -12.43 -12.04
C ARG A 37 11.46 -13.76 -12.78
N TYR A 38 10.84 -14.75 -12.17
CA TYR A 38 10.49 -15.99 -12.84
C TYR A 38 9.57 -15.75 -14.04
N GLN A 39 8.53 -14.92 -13.88
CA GLN A 39 7.62 -14.60 -14.98
C GLN A 39 8.33 -13.83 -16.11
N VAL A 40 9.24 -12.91 -15.77
CA VAL A 40 10.09 -12.23 -16.75
C VAL A 40 10.95 -13.24 -17.51
N SER A 41 11.58 -14.19 -16.82
CA SER A 41 12.41 -15.23 -17.47
C SER A 41 11.61 -16.14 -18.40
N ARG A 42 10.30 -16.26 -18.15
CA ARG A 42 9.34 -16.97 -19.02
C ARG A 42 8.89 -16.14 -20.22
N GLY A 43 9.39 -14.90 -20.37
CA GLY A 43 9.07 -13.99 -21.47
C GLY A 43 7.76 -13.23 -21.28
N ARG A 44 7.23 -13.14 -20.06
CA ARG A 44 6.03 -12.34 -19.75
C ARG A 44 6.40 -10.89 -19.40
N ARG A 45 5.47 -9.97 -19.69
CA ARG A 45 5.53 -8.61 -19.19
C ARG A 45 4.92 -8.59 -17.79
N VAL A 46 5.72 -8.21 -16.80
CA VAL A 46 5.27 -8.15 -15.41
C VAL A 46 4.78 -6.75 -15.06
N HIS A 47 3.60 -6.67 -14.49
CA HIS A 47 3.02 -5.46 -13.91
C HIS A 47 2.94 -5.64 -12.39
N TYR A 48 3.80 -4.94 -11.68
CA TYR A 48 3.83 -4.94 -10.23
C TYR A 48 3.95 -3.51 -9.71
N VAL A 49 2.85 -3.00 -9.17
CA VAL A 49 2.76 -1.69 -8.53
C VAL A 49 2.75 -1.91 -7.02
N PRO A 50 3.73 -1.38 -6.27
CA PRO A 50 3.75 -1.51 -4.82
C PRO A 50 2.68 -0.63 -4.19
N GLY A 51 2.14 -1.06 -3.05
CA GLY A 51 1.12 -0.31 -2.33
C GLY A 51 1.39 -0.23 -0.83
N TRP A 52 0.69 0.69 -0.15
CA TRP A 52 0.70 0.84 1.30
C TRP A 52 -0.70 1.08 1.84
N ASP A 53 -1.00 0.38 2.94
CA ASP A 53 -2.17 0.67 3.76
C ASP A 53 -1.83 1.81 4.74
N CYS A 54 -2.51 2.94 4.54
CA CYS A 54 -2.20 4.20 5.22
C CYS A 54 -3.26 4.63 6.23
N HIS A 55 -4.23 3.76 6.56
CA HIS A 55 -5.32 4.05 7.47
C HIS A 55 -5.31 3.17 8.71
N GLY A 56 -6.14 3.56 9.68
CA GLY A 56 -6.49 2.75 10.82
C GLY A 56 -5.88 3.19 12.14
N LEU A 57 -6.48 2.67 13.20
CA LEU A 57 -6.12 2.96 14.59
C LEU A 57 -4.63 2.75 14.92
N PRO A 58 -3.93 1.73 14.41
CA PRO A 58 -2.52 1.55 14.70
C PRO A 58 -1.62 2.71 14.25
N ILE A 59 -1.96 3.36 13.13
CA ILE A 59 -1.24 4.53 12.62
C ILE A 59 -1.53 5.73 13.51
N GLU A 60 -2.81 5.98 13.82
CA GLU A 60 -3.22 7.08 14.71
C GLU A 60 -2.62 6.97 16.11
N MET A 61 -2.60 5.76 16.68
CA MET A 61 -2.02 5.52 18.01
C MET A 61 -0.52 5.78 18.05
N LYS A 62 0.20 5.44 16.99
CA LYS A 62 1.64 5.70 16.88
C LYS A 62 1.95 7.16 16.55
N ALA A 63 1.11 7.80 15.73
CA ALA A 63 1.28 9.19 15.32
C ALA A 63 1.02 10.16 16.48
N VAL A 64 0.00 9.89 17.28
CA VAL A 64 -0.37 10.71 18.45
C VAL A 64 0.10 10.00 19.71
N LYS A 65 1.33 10.24 20.12
CA LYS A 65 1.90 9.72 21.38
C LYS A 65 1.15 10.31 22.57
N GLY A 66 0.59 9.42 23.40
CA GLY A 66 0.03 9.59 24.73
C GLY A 66 -0.37 10.98 25.25
N GLY A 67 -1.58 11.15 25.74
CA GLY A 67 -2.03 12.33 26.47
C GLY A 67 -2.70 13.42 25.62
N ASP A 68 -2.17 13.74 24.46
CA ASP A 68 -2.63 14.87 23.64
C ASP A 68 -3.93 14.61 22.83
N LYS A 69 -4.38 13.37 22.75
CA LYS A 69 -5.60 13.01 21.99
C LYS A 69 -6.86 13.77 22.44
N LYS A 70 -6.95 14.12 23.71
CA LYS A 70 -8.15 14.80 24.27
C LYS A 70 -8.21 16.29 23.91
N GLN A 71 -7.13 16.88 23.38
CA GLN A 71 -7.04 18.29 23.06
C GLN A 71 -6.97 18.59 21.55
N LEU A 72 -6.78 17.55 20.72
CA LEU A 72 -6.63 17.72 19.28
C LEU A 72 -7.96 17.55 18.55
N SER A 73 -8.21 18.42 17.55
CA SER A 73 -9.34 18.22 16.63
C SER A 73 -9.15 16.98 15.76
N ALA A 74 -10.26 16.40 15.27
CA ALA A 74 -10.22 15.25 14.38
C ALA A 74 -9.37 15.51 13.12
N ASP A 75 -9.44 16.72 12.58
CA ASP A 75 -8.67 17.11 11.39
C ASP A 75 -7.17 17.15 11.68
N LYS A 76 -6.79 17.64 12.86
CA LYS A 76 -5.38 17.67 13.26
C LYS A 76 -4.83 16.27 13.49
N ILE A 77 -5.62 15.36 14.04
CA ILE A 77 -5.24 13.94 14.19
C ILE A 77 -5.03 13.30 12.82
N ARG A 78 -5.92 13.55 11.85
CA ARG A 78 -5.79 13.04 10.48
C ARG A 78 -4.53 13.56 9.78
N GLU A 79 -4.23 14.85 9.93
CA GLU A 79 -3.02 15.45 9.37
C GLU A 79 -1.74 14.82 9.94
N ILE A 80 -1.68 14.67 11.27
CA ILE A 80 -0.54 14.05 11.95
C ILE A 80 -0.39 12.58 11.51
N ALA A 81 -1.49 11.84 11.44
CA ALA A 81 -1.48 10.44 10.99
C ALA A 81 -1.05 10.30 9.53
N ALA A 82 -1.51 11.20 8.65
CA ALA A 82 -1.11 11.23 7.25
C ALA A 82 0.40 11.47 7.09
N ASN A 83 0.94 12.45 7.82
CA ASN A 83 2.37 12.76 7.80
C ASN A 83 3.23 11.62 8.37
N PHE A 84 2.74 10.94 9.41
CA PHE A 84 3.40 9.76 9.96
C PHE A 84 3.44 8.62 8.94
N ALA A 85 2.31 8.33 8.28
CA ALA A 85 2.23 7.33 7.24
C ALA A 85 3.18 7.63 6.07
N ASP A 86 3.29 8.90 5.62
CA ASP A 86 4.21 9.28 4.56
C ASP A 86 5.67 8.98 4.90
N LYS A 87 6.08 9.29 6.12
CA LYS A 87 7.43 8.97 6.59
C LYS A 87 7.68 7.46 6.61
N ALA A 88 6.71 6.68 7.10
CA ALA A 88 6.82 5.23 7.13
C ALA A 88 6.90 4.64 5.71
N VAL A 89 6.08 5.13 4.76
CA VAL A 89 6.13 4.75 3.34
C VAL A 89 7.52 4.98 2.77
N GLN A 90 8.10 6.17 2.97
CA GLN A 90 9.44 6.48 2.44
C GLN A 90 10.51 5.56 3.04
N THR A 91 10.47 5.32 4.35
CA THR A 91 11.42 4.43 5.02
C THR A 91 11.31 2.99 4.47
N GLN A 92 10.10 2.46 4.41
CA GLN A 92 9.85 1.11 3.90
C GLN A 92 10.21 0.99 2.41
N MET A 93 9.85 1.97 1.59
CA MET A 93 10.19 1.99 0.16
C MET A 93 11.69 1.93 -0.05
N ASN A 94 12.46 2.75 0.67
CA ASN A 94 13.91 2.77 0.56
C ASN A 94 14.52 1.42 0.94
N GLN A 95 14.02 0.78 1.98
CA GLN A 95 14.49 -0.55 2.40
C GLN A 95 14.10 -1.63 1.38
N PHE A 96 12.86 -1.65 0.88
CA PHE A 96 12.45 -2.62 -0.15
C PHE A 96 13.27 -2.49 -1.43
N ARG A 97 13.60 -1.27 -1.83
CA ARG A 97 14.51 -1.01 -2.95
C ARG A 97 15.92 -1.50 -2.67
N SER A 98 16.43 -1.32 -1.45
CA SER A 98 17.77 -1.80 -1.08
C SER A 98 17.87 -3.32 -1.07
N TRP A 99 16.75 -4.04 -0.90
CA TRP A 99 16.68 -5.50 -1.05
C TRP A 99 16.65 -5.96 -2.50
N GLY A 100 16.68 -5.05 -3.46
CA GLY A 100 16.65 -5.34 -4.88
C GLY A 100 15.28 -5.73 -5.43
N VAL A 101 14.19 -5.45 -4.71
CA VAL A 101 12.83 -5.74 -5.16
C VAL A 101 12.47 -4.93 -6.41
N MET A 102 12.09 -5.62 -7.47
CA MET A 102 11.63 -5.05 -8.74
C MET A 102 10.17 -4.60 -8.64
N ALA A 103 9.91 -3.30 -8.85
CA ALA A 103 8.57 -2.75 -8.85
C ALA A 103 8.51 -1.41 -9.59
N ASP A 104 7.32 -0.93 -9.92
CA ASP A 104 7.12 0.46 -10.37
C ASP A 104 7.09 1.41 -9.16
N TRP A 105 8.27 1.76 -8.68
CA TRP A 105 8.45 2.65 -7.53
C TRP A 105 8.05 4.10 -7.81
N SER A 106 7.82 4.48 -9.06
CA SER A 106 7.46 5.85 -9.43
C SER A 106 5.99 6.16 -9.18
N ARG A 107 5.13 5.14 -9.11
CA ARG A 107 3.69 5.28 -8.99
C ARG A 107 3.10 4.29 -7.98
N PRO A 108 3.55 4.31 -6.72
CA PRO A 108 2.96 3.46 -5.70
C PRO A 108 1.50 3.84 -5.45
N TYR A 109 0.64 2.87 -5.10
CA TYR A 109 -0.68 3.22 -4.62
C TYR A 109 -0.70 3.36 -3.09
N LEU A 110 -1.37 4.39 -2.60
CA LEU A 110 -1.54 4.66 -1.18
C LEU A 110 -3.04 4.72 -0.88
N THR A 111 -3.52 3.93 0.06
CA THR A 111 -4.96 3.84 0.36
C THR A 111 -5.56 5.16 0.85
N LYS A 112 -4.72 6.10 1.29
CA LYS A 112 -5.13 7.45 1.74
C LYS A 112 -5.29 8.47 0.62
N THR A 113 -4.88 8.16 -0.61
CA THR A 113 -5.02 9.12 -1.71
C THR A 113 -6.48 9.35 -2.05
N ARG A 114 -6.79 10.57 -2.49
CA ARG A 114 -8.16 10.95 -2.83
C ARG A 114 -8.78 10.05 -3.88
N ASP A 115 -8.01 9.69 -4.91
CA ASP A 115 -8.50 8.84 -6.00
C ASP A 115 -8.81 7.42 -5.50
N TYR A 116 -7.98 6.86 -4.61
CA TYR A 116 -8.23 5.57 -4.00
C TYR A 116 -9.51 5.60 -3.14
N VAL A 117 -9.65 6.61 -2.28
CA VAL A 117 -10.85 6.79 -1.42
C VAL A 117 -12.11 7.00 -2.26
N ASN A 118 -12.05 7.81 -3.32
CA ASN A 118 -13.18 8.02 -4.21
C ASN A 118 -13.61 6.73 -4.90
N THR A 119 -12.66 5.94 -5.42
CA THR A 119 -12.96 4.63 -6.03
C THR A 119 -13.61 3.68 -5.01
N GLN A 120 -13.12 3.66 -3.78
CA GLN A 120 -13.68 2.84 -2.70
C GLN A 120 -15.12 3.26 -2.36
N LEU A 121 -15.39 4.58 -2.25
CA LEU A 121 -16.72 5.11 -1.99
C LEU A 121 -17.68 4.82 -3.14
N GLU A 122 -17.21 4.88 -4.39
CA GLU A 122 -18.02 4.53 -5.55
C GLU A 122 -18.42 3.06 -5.52
N GLN A 123 -17.50 2.15 -5.23
CA GLN A 123 -17.81 0.72 -5.08
C GLN A 123 -18.81 0.47 -3.93
N PHE A 124 -18.64 1.15 -2.81
CA PHE A 124 -19.59 1.08 -1.70
C PHE A 124 -20.98 1.54 -2.12
N TYR A 125 -21.08 2.66 -2.86
CA TYR A 125 -22.34 3.18 -3.36
C TYR A 125 -23.03 2.22 -4.34
N GLN A 126 -22.27 1.58 -5.23
CA GLN A 126 -22.80 0.58 -6.15
C GLN A 126 -23.39 -0.62 -5.41
N LEU A 127 -22.70 -1.13 -4.39
CA LEU A 127 -23.20 -2.23 -3.55
C LEU A 127 -24.44 -1.82 -2.76
N TYR A 128 -24.47 -0.61 -2.23
CA TYR A 128 -25.64 -0.06 -1.54
C TYR A 128 -26.84 0.04 -2.49
N SER A 129 -26.64 0.62 -3.68
CA SER A 129 -27.70 0.80 -4.69
C SER A 129 -28.23 -0.52 -5.23
N ALA A 130 -27.39 -1.57 -5.27
CA ALA A 130 -27.80 -2.92 -5.65
C ALA A 130 -28.52 -3.70 -4.53
N GLY A 131 -28.68 -3.09 -3.33
CA GLY A 131 -29.37 -3.71 -2.20
C GLY A 131 -28.55 -4.76 -1.42
N HIS A 132 -27.24 -4.82 -1.66
CA HIS A 132 -26.35 -5.73 -0.93
C HIS A 132 -25.95 -5.20 0.47
N ILE A 133 -26.12 -3.90 0.69
CA ILE A 133 -25.84 -3.25 1.97
C ILE A 133 -27.16 -2.74 2.55
N PHE A 134 -27.49 -3.20 3.75
CA PHE A 134 -28.72 -2.83 4.48
C PHE A 134 -28.42 -2.69 5.98
N ARG A 135 -29.30 -2.00 6.68
CA ARG A 135 -29.20 -1.79 8.14
C ARG A 135 -30.12 -2.76 8.90
#